data_93d0062951154da5d267bc88e424b6a2
#
_entry.id   93d0062951154da5d267bc88e424b6a2
#
_cell.length_a   1.000
_cell.length_b   1.000
_cell.length_c   1.000
_cell.angle_alpha   90.00
_cell.angle_beta   90.00
_cell.angle_gamma   90.00
#
_symmetry.space_group_name_H-M   'P 1'
#
loop_
_entity.id
_entity.type
_entity.pdbx_description
1 polymer ?
#
loop_
_entity_poly.entity_id
_entity_poly.type
_entity_poly.pdbx_seq_one_letter_code
_entity_poly.pdbx_strand_id
1 'polypeptide(L)'
;MSYKVIYAGTFDPITNGHLDVIRKASLLFSEVIVAVAENSSKQPLFSLDERVQLVKESCAELGNIEVIGFSGLLADFAKSHNAKALIRGIRGADDIDYEIQLAQLNQKLSGSLETIFFPPSVEWRYLSSTMVREIYRHHGDISQFVPQAVKNALNLTNKKLQN
;
A
#
# COMPACT_ATOMS: atom_id res chain seq x y z
N MET A 1 -8.78 22.14 -10.38
CA MET A 1 -8.30 21.99 -8.99
C MET A 1 -7.41 20.76 -8.91
N SER A 2 -6.21 20.91 -8.36
CA SER A 2 -5.34 19.75 -8.10
C SER A 2 -5.75 19.14 -6.77
N TYR A 3 -6.15 17.86 -6.77
CA TYR A 3 -6.45 17.13 -5.54
C TYR A 3 -5.34 16.13 -5.28
N LYS A 4 -4.63 16.36 -4.18
CA LYS A 4 -3.64 15.43 -3.63
C LYS A 4 -4.34 14.44 -2.70
N VAL A 5 -4.10 13.16 -2.91
CA VAL A 5 -4.66 12.07 -2.10
C VAL A 5 -3.56 11.17 -1.60
N ILE A 6 -3.82 10.45 -0.51
CA ILE A 6 -2.87 9.51 0.09
C ILE A 6 -3.46 8.10 0.10
N TYR A 7 -2.71 7.16 -0.44
CA TYR A 7 -2.95 5.74 -0.24
C TYR A 7 -1.92 5.19 0.74
N ALA A 8 -2.35 4.91 1.96
CA ALA A 8 -1.48 4.44 3.03
C ALA A 8 -1.59 2.94 3.27
N GLY A 9 -0.49 2.31 3.57
CA GLY A 9 -0.42 0.90 3.95
C GLY A 9 0.98 0.50 4.41
N THR A 10 1.09 -0.72 4.87
CA THR A 10 2.40 -1.30 5.25
C THR A 10 3.20 -1.76 4.04
N PHE A 11 2.53 -2.29 3.01
CA PHE A 11 3.14 -2.80 1.76
C PHE A 11 4.31 -3.77 1.99
N ASP A 12 4.06 -4.82 2.75
CA ASP A 12 5.08 -5.79 3.14
C ASP A 12 4.76 -7.22 2.65
N PRO A 13 4.95 -7.50 1.36
CA PRO A 13 5.32 -6.59 0.28
C PRO A 13 4.11 -5.90 -0.37
N ILE A 14 4.37 -4.96 -1.27
CA ILE A 14 3.37 -4.49 -2.22
C ILE A 14 2.90 -5.67 -3.08
N THR A 15 1.58 -5.76 -3.31
CA THR A 15 0.95 -6.81 -4.12
C THR A 15 0.32 -6.22 -5.39
N ASN A 16 -0.06 -7.09 -6.33
CA ASN A 16 -0.82 -6.68 -7.51
C ASN A 16 -2.17 -6.06 -7.13
N GLY A 17 -2.77 -6.45 -6.00
CA GLY A 17 -3.97 -5.80 -5.47
C GLY A 17 -3.74 -4.36 -5.03
N HIS A 18 -2.63 -4.07 -4.36
CA HIS A 18 -2.25 -2.69 -4.04
C HIS A 18 -1.97 -1.87 -5.30
N LEU A 19 -1.24 -2.43 -6.25
CA LEU A 19 -0.92 -1.76 -7.50
C LEU A 19 -2.18 -1.44 -8.34
N ASP A 20 -3.18 -2.30 -8.32
CA ASP A 20 -4.50 -2.06 -8.93
C ASP A 20 -5.17 -0.80 -8.36
N VAL A 21 -5.20 -0.66 -7.03
CA VAL A 21 -5.75 0.53 -6.36
C VAL A 21 -4.92 1.78 -6.69
N ILE A 22 -3.59 1.68 -6.67
CA ILE A 22 -2.70 2.80 -7.02
C ILE A 22 -2.95 3.27 -8.46
N ARG A 23 -3.08 2.36 -9.42
CA ARG A 23 -3.39 2.69 -10.82
C ARG A 23 -4.74 3.39 -10.96
N LYS A 24 -5.79 2.91 -10.29
CA LYS A 24 -7.10 3.56 -10.26
C LYS A 24 -7.02 4.98 -9.69
N ALA A 25 -6.30 5.15 -8.60
CA ALA A 25 -6.07 6.47 -8.01
C ALA A 25 -5.30 7.41 -8.95
N SER A 26 -4.25 6.91 -9.58
CA SER A 26 -3.44 7.66 -10.56
C SER A 26 -4.26 8.19 -11.75
N LEU A 27 -5.29 7.45 -12.17
CA LEU A 27 -6.18 7.89 -13.24
C LEU A 27 -7.18 8.98 -12.85
N LEU A 28 -7.54 9.05 -11.57
CA LEU A 28 -8.60 9.92 -11.07
C LEU A 28 -8.10 11.19 -10.39
N PHE A 29 -6.90 11.17 -9.84
CA PHE A 29 -6.34 12.27 -9.07
C PHE A 29 -5.06 12.81 -9.72
N SER A 30 -4.83 14.10 -9.57
CA SER A 30 -3.66 14.76 -10.14
C SER A 30 -2.35 14.40 -9.43
N GLU A 31 -2.42 14.15 -8.12
CA GLU A 31 -1.27 13.78 -7.30
C GLU A 31 -1.67 12.69 -6.30
N VAL A 32 -0.92 11.60 -6.28
CA VAL A 32 -1.13 10.48 -5.35
C VAL A 32 0.15 10.24 -4.55
N ILE A 33 0.06 10.33 -3.23
CA ILE A 33 1.13 9.88 -2.35
C ILE A 33 0.82 8.45 -1.92
N VAL A 34 1.72 7.52 -2.19
CA VAL A 34 1.72 6.19 -1.59
C VAL A 34 2.54 6.26 -0.32
N ALA A 35 1.87 6.24 0.83
CA ALA A 35 2.48 6.39 2.14
C ALA A 35 2.77 5.01 2.74
N VAL A 36 4.04 4.65 2.84
CA VAL A 36 4.49 3.36 3.39
C VAL A 36 4.68 3.51 4.89
N ALA A 37 3.82 2.86 5.67
CA ALA A 37 3.86 2.96 7.12
C ALA A 37 5.01 2.14 7.72
N GLU A 38 5.67 2.71 8.73
CA GLU A 38 6.53 1.95 9.60
C GLU A 38 5.70 0.81 10.24
N ASN A 39 6.23 -0.41 10.18
CA ASN A 39 5.53 -1.56 10.72
C ASN A 39 6.01 -1.85 12.14
N SER A 40 5.09 -1.85 13.11
CA SER A 40 5.33 -2.30 14.48
C SER A 40 5.45 -3.82 14.61
N SER A 41 5.24 -4.59 13.54
CA SER A 41 5.45 -6.04 13.52
C SER A 41 6.91 -6.37 13.84
N LYS A 42 7.11 -7.35 14.71
CA LYS A 42 8.44 -7.78 15.16
C LYS A 42 9.31 -8.41 14.06
N GLN A 43 8.71 -8.83 12.95
CA GLN A 43 9.39 -9.50 11.83
C GLN A 43 8.77 -9.14 10.48
N PRO A 44 9.00 -7.93 9.96
CA PRO A 44 8.59 -7.60 8.61
C PRO A 44 9.41 -8.42 7.59
N LEU A 45 8.84 -8.67 6.41
CA LEU A 45 9.56 -9.34 5.31
C LEU A 45 10.65 -8.43 4.74
N PHE A 46 10.35 -7.12 4.65
CA PHE A 46 11.25 -6.08 4.16
C PHE A 46 11.31 -4.91 5.14
N SER A 47 12.48 -4.30 5.27
CA SER A 47 12.65 -3.05 6.02
C SER A 47 11.79 -1.91 5.40
N LEU A 48 11.60 -0.82 6.13
CA LEU A 48 10.85 0.33 5.62
C LEU A 48 11.46 0.86 4.31
N ASP A 49 12.78 1.03 4.25
CA ASP A 49 13.46 1.55 3.07
C ASP A 49 13.32 0.61 1.87
N GLU A 50 13.44 -0.70 2.09
CA GLU A 50 13.21 -1.70 1.03
C GLU A 50 11.78 -1.64 0.52
N ARG A 51 10.77 -1.53 1.41
CA ARG A 51 9.37 -1.43 1.01
C ARG A 51 9.08 -0.15 0.21
N VAL A 52 9.64 0.97 0.64
CA VAL A 52 9.55 2.23 -0.12
C VAL A 52 10.15 2.08 -1.51
N GLN A 53 11.33 1.47 -1.61
CA GLN A 53 11.97 1.25 -2.90
C GLN A 53 11.17 0.31 -3.81
N LEU A 54 10.65 -0.79 -3.27
CA LEU A 54 9.82 -1.73 -4.02
C LEU A 54 8.52 -1.09 -4.55
N VAL A 55 7.89 -0.23 -3.75
CA VAL A 55 6.71 0.54 -4.19
C VAL A 55 7.09 1.52 -5.29
N LYS A 56 8.20 2.26 -5.16
CA LYS A 56 8.70 3.18 -6.19
C LYS A 56 8.92 2.47 -7.53
N GLU A 57 9.62 1.34 -7.50
CA GLU A 57 9.90 0.55 -8.70
C GLU A 57 8.62 -0.01 -9.33
N SER A 58 7.68 -0.48 -8.50
CA SER A 58 6.39 -1.00 -8.97
C SER A 58 5.50 0.07 -9.60
N CYS A 59 5.67 1.33 -9.24
CA CYS A 59 4.90 2.48 -9.72
C CYS A 59 5.65 3.33 -10.75
N ALA A 60 6.83 2.91 -11.23
CA ALA A 60 7.73 3.74 -12.05
C ALA A 60 7.10 4.26 -13.36
N GLU A 61 6.11 3.56 -13.90
CA GLU A 61 5.39 3.96 -15.11
C GLU A 61 4.29 5.01 -14.86
N LEU A 62 3.96 5.31 -13.59
CA LEU A 62 2.91 6.22 -13.20
C LEU A 62 3.51 7.60 -12.86
N GLY A 63 3.24 8.59 -13.71
CA GLY A 63 3.91 9.90 -13.65
C GLY A 63 3.48 10.83 -12.50
N ASN A 64 2.40 10.50 -11.77
CA ASN A 64 1.83 11.33 -10.71
C ASN A 64 1.84 10.66 -9.33
N ILE A 65 2.70 9.68 -9.13
CA ILE A 65 2.88 8.95 -7.86
C ILE A 65 4.14 9.44 -7.14
N GLU A 66 3.98 9.85 -5.90
CA GLU A 66 5.07 10.05 -4.95
C GLU A 66 5.03 8.95 -3.90
N VAL A 67 6.17 8.37 -3.53
CA VAL A 67 6.25 7.31 -2.51
C VAL A 67 7.06 7.80 -1.32
N ILE A 68 6.45 7.78 -0.13
CA ILE A 68 7.05 8.31 1.10
C ILE A 68 6.88 7.28 2.22
N GLY A 69 7.97 6.97 2.92
CA GLY A 69 7.91 6.24 4.20
C GLY A 69 7.50 7.19 5.33
N PHE A 70 6.65 6.73 6.26
CA PHE A 70 6.24 7.54 7.40
C PHE A 70 6.07 6.70 8.67
N SER A 71 6.14 7.40 9.80
CA SER A 71 5.79 6.91 11.13
C SER A 71 4.80 7.87 11.79
N GLY A 72 4.09 7.40 12.82
CA GLY A 72 3.11 8.19 13.54
C GLY A 72 1.71 8.15 12.93
N LEU A 73 0.89 9.15 13.25
CA LEU A 73 -0.50 9.19 12.84
C LEU A 73 -0.68 9.55 11.37
N LEU A 74 -1.49 8.79 10.67
CA LEU A 74 -1.81 9.04 9.26
C LEU A 74 -2.52 10.40 9.07
N ALA A 75 -3.36 10.80 10.01
CA ALA A 75 -4.04 12.09 9.98
C ALA A 75 -3.06 13.27 10.00
N ASP A 76 -2.00 13.20 10.82
CA ASP A 76 -0.95 14.22 10.90
C ASP A 76 -0.10 14.24 9.62
N PHE A 77 0.25 13.07 9.12
CA PHE A 77 0.96 12.94 7.85
C PHE A 77 0.15 13.53 6.69
N ALA A 78 -1.15 13.24 6.62
CA ALA A 78 -2.03 13.79 5.59
C ALA A 78 -2.12 15.32 5.66
N LYS A 79 -2.21 15.87 6.87
CA LYS A 79 -2.26 17.31 7.11
C LYS A 79 -0.95 17.98 6.67
N SER A 80 0.20 17.43 7.02
CA SER A 80 1.52 17.99 6.65
C SER A 80 1.77 18.01 5.14
N HIS A 81 1.12 17.10 4.39
CA HIS A 81 1.21 17.02 2.93
C HIS A 81 0.05 17.71 2.19
N ASN A 82 -0.85 18.41 2.92
CA ASN A 82 -2.04 19.07 2.36
C ASN A 82 -2.94 18.13 1.55
N ALA A 83 -2.99 16.86 1.95
CA ALA A 83 -3.86 15.89 1.29
C ALA A 83 -5.33 16.18 1.59
N LYS A 84 -6.20 15.95 0.60
CA LYS A 84 -7.64 16.19 0.70
C LYS A 84 -8.41 14.94 1.07
N ALA A 85 -7.89 13.76 0.69
CA ALA A 85 -8.52 12.50 1.01
C ALA A 85 -7.50 11.38 1.19
N LEU A 86 -7.91 10.37 1.95
CA LEU A 86 -7.29 9.06 2.01
C LEU A 86 -7.94 8.12 1.01
N ILE A 87 -7.17 7.23 0.44
CA ILE A 87 -7.65 6.11 -0.37
C ILE A 87 -7.50 4.84 0.43
N ARG A 88 -8.52 4.01 0.42
CA ARG A 88 -8.53 2.68 1.01
C ARG A 88 -9.16 1.67 0.06
N GLY A 89 -8.57 0.48 -0.03
CA GLY A 89 -9.16 -0.64 -0.74
C GLY A 89 -10.14 -1.40 0.18
N ILE A 90 -11.34 -1.70 -0.31
CA ILE A 90 -12.30 -2.57 0.38
C ILE A 90 -12.48 -3.85 -0.43
N ARG A 91 -12.08 -5.00 0.15
CA ARG A 91 -12.11 -6.30 -0.52
C ARG A 91 -13.41 -7.06 -0.29
N GLY A 92 -14.11 -6.81 0.80
CA GLY A 92 -15.36 -7.49 1.14
C GLY A 92 -16.09 -6.84 2.30
N ALA A 93 -17.24 -7.41 2.65
CA ALA A 93 -18.10 -6.92 3.72
C ALA A 93 -17.40 -6.88 5.08
N ASP A 94 -16.53 -7.85 5.35
CA ASP A 94 -15.81 -7.96 6.62
C ASP A 94 -14.82 -6.81 6.87
N ASP A 95 -14.35 -6.16 5.79
CA ASP A 95 -13.44 -5.01 5.90
C ASP A 95 -14.20 -3.68 6.14
N ILE A 96 -15.48 -3.61 5.75
CA ILE A 96 -16.22 -2.33 5.65
C ILE A 96 -16.36 -1.64 7.00
N ASP A 97 -16.82 -2.32 8.03
CA ASP A 97 -17.07 -1.71 9.35
C ASP A 97 -15.79 -1.16 9.96
N TYR A 98 -14.70 -1.90 9.88
CA TYR A 98 -13.39 -1.48 10.35
C TYR A 98 -12.86 -0.27 9.58
N GLU A 99 -12.95 -0.29 8.26
CA GLU A 99 -12.50 0.81 7.39
C GLU A 99 -13.33 2.09 7.59
N ILE A 100 -14.65 1.98 7.83
CA ILE A 100 -15.49 3.11 8.16
C ILE A 100 -15.10 3.72 9.51
N GLN A 101 -14.84 2.90 10.53
CA GLN A 101 -14.37 3.36 11.85
C GLN A 101 -13.04 4.12 11.73
N LEU A 102 -12.09 3.60 10.95
CA LEU A 102 -10.82 4.28 10.69
C LEU A 102 -11.03 5.60 9.94
N ALA A 103 -11.91 5.65 8.95
CA ALA A 103 -12.24 6.86 8.21
C ALA A 103 -12.79 7.94 9.13
N GLN A 104 -13.74 7.60 9.98
CA GLN A 104 -14.32 8.52 10.96
C GLN A 104 -13.30 9.01 11.98
N LEU A 105 -12.41 8.12 12.44
CA LEU A 105 -11.34 8.51 13.36
C LEU A 105 -10.36 9.49 12.71
N ASN A 106 -9.91 9.22 11.50
CA ASN A 106 -9.00 10.10 10.76
C ASN A 106 -9.66 11.45 10.46
N GLN A 107 -10.93 11.48 10.09
CA GLN A 107 -11.68 12.71 9.89
C GLN A 107 -11.75 13.55 11.19
N LYS A 108 -12.03 12.91 12.31
CA LYS A 108 -12.10 13.59 13.62
C LYS A 108 -10.73 14.14 14.05
N LEU A 109 -9.66 13.43 13.83
CA LEU A 109 -8.29 13.86 14.16
C LEU A 109 -7.78 15.00 13.29
N SER A 110 -8.12 14.99 12.02
CA SER A 110 -7.65 15.98 11.03
C SER A 110 -8.58 17.19 10.88
N GLY A 111 -9.85 17.02 11.20
CA GLY A 111 -10.93 18.01 11.03
C GLY A 111 -11.56 18.07 9.63
N SER A 112 -10.91 17.58 8.58
CA SER A 112 -11.41 17.73 7.20
C SER A 112 -10.97 16.64 6.23
N LEU A 113 -10.27 15.61 6.69
CA LEU A 113 -9.76 14.54 5.84
C LEU A 113 -10.86 13.53 5.54
N GLU A 114 -11.21 13.38 4.28
CA GLU A 114 -12.18 12.39 3.81
C GLU A 114 -11.50 11.08 3.43
N THR A 115 -12.28 9.99 3.36
CA THR A 115 -11.78 8.70 2.89
C THR A 115 -12.59 8.22 1.70
N ILE A 116 -11.88 7.82 0.65
CA ILE A 116 -12.47 7.28 -0.58
C ILE A 116 -12.16 5.79 -0.63
N PHE A 117 -13.18 4.98 -0.82
CA PHE A 117 -13.06 3.53 -0.89
C PHE A 117 -13.06 3.05 -2.34
N PHE A 118 -12.04 2.27 -2.68
CA PHE A 118 -11.94 1.62 -3.98
C PHE A 118 -12.20 0.12 -3.86
N PRO A 119 -13.14 -0.42 -4.64
CA PRO A 119 -13.24 -1.86 -4.79
C PRO A 119 -12.04 -2.34 -5.61
N PRO A 120 -11.34 -3.39 -5.19
CA PRO A 120 -10.30 -4.02 -6.00
C PRO A 120 -10.94 -4.67 -7.24
N SER A 121 -10.16 -4.84 -8.29
CA SER A 121 -10.54 -5.68 -9.42
C SER A 121 -10.82 -7.11 -8.96
N VAL A 122 -11.75 -7.79 -9.62
CA VAL A 122 -12.24 -9.12 -9.20
C VAL A 122 -11.10 -10.12 -9.00
N GLU A 123 -10.09 -10.06 -9.86
CA GLU A 123 -8.92 -10.93 -9.83
C GLU A 123 -8.05 -10.77 -8.58
N TRP A 124 -8.10 -9.58 -7.90
CA TRP A 124 -7.28 -9.27 -6.72
C TRP A 124 -8.06 -9.21 -5.41
N ARG A 125 -9.35 -9.50 -5.44
CA ARG A 125 -10.24 -9.35 -4.28
C ARG A 125 -9.79 -10.17 -3.07
N TYR A 126 -9.23 -11.36 -3.27
CA TYR A 126 -8.76 -12.24 -2.21
C TYR A 126 -7.34 -11.95 -1.74
N LEU A 127 -6.60 -11.10 -2.46
CA LEU A 127 -5.16 -10.93 -2.27
C LEU A 127 -4.84 -10.00 -1.11
N SER A 128 -3.90 -10.42 -0.25
CA SER A 128 -3.33 -9.59 0.82
C SER A 128 -1.83 -9.87 0.98
N SER A 129 -1.10 -8.90 1.54
CA SER A 129 0.32 -9.12 1.89
C SER A 129 0.51 -10.23 2.90
N THR A 130 -0.42 -10.42 3.82
CA THR A 130 -0.39 -11.52 4.79
C THR A 130 -0.41 -12.88 4.08
N MET A 131 -1.31 -13.07 3.12
CA MET A 131 -1.36 -14.30 2.34
C MET A 131 -0.09 -14.52 1.52
N VAL A 132 0.44 -13.46 0.91
CA VAL A 132 1.71 -13.55 0.16
C VAL A 132 2.85 -13.97 1.06
N ARG A 133 2.97 -13.38 2.26
CA ARG A 133 4.00 -13.77 3.23
C ARG A 133 3.86 -15.21 3.69
N GLU A 134 2.64 -15.69 3.94
CA GLU A 134 2.40 -17.09 4.31
C GLU A 134 2.80 -18.06 3.20
N ILE A 135 2.38 -17.80 1.95
CA ILE A 135 2.79 -18.63 0.81
C ILE A 135 4.32 -18.65 0.68
N TYR A 136 4.97 -17.48 0.79
CA TYR A 136 6.42 -17.37 0.69
C TYR A 136 7.16 -18.14 1.80
N ARG A 137 6.69 -18.02 3.06
CA ARG A 137 7.28 -18.76 4.21
C ARG A 137 7.22 -20.26 4.05
N HIS A 138 6.20 -20.75 3.36
CA HIS A 138 6.04 -22.16 3.04
C HIS A 138 6.65 -22.56 1.68
N HIS A 139 7.56 -21.73 1.15
CA HIS A 139 8.26 -21.95 -0.13
C HIS A 139 7.34 -22.07 -1.35
N GLY A 140 6.13 -21.51 -1.27
CA GLY A 140 5.20 -21.44 -2.40
C GLY A 140 5.59 -20.34 -3.41
N ASP A 141 5.13 -20.50 -4.64
CA ASP A 141 5.35 -19.51 -5.70
C ASP A 141 4.37 -18.34 -5.56
N ILE A 142 4.92 -17.13 -5.37
CA ILE A 142 4.15 -15.89 -5.26
C ILE A 142 4.23 -15.03 -6.53
N SER A 143 4.83 -15.51 -7.60
CA SER A 143 5.13 -14.73 -8.79
C SER A 143 3.92 -14.09 -9.47
N GLN A 144 2.75 -14.71 -9.37
CA GLN A 144 1.51 -14.18 -9.93
C GLN A 144 0.81 -13.12 -9.06
N PHE A 145 1.24 -12.94 -7.81
CA PHE A 145 0.57 -12.08 -6.83
C PHE A 145 1.27 -10.74 -6.60
N VAL A 146 2.51 -10.62 -7.03
CA VAL A 146 3.37 -9.47 -6.73
C VAL A 146 3.97 -8.86 -7.99
N PRO A 147 4.29 -7.55 -7.98
CA PRO A 147 5.00 -6.89 -9.06
C PRO A 147 6.41 -7.46 -9.29
N GLN A 148 6.96 -7.22 -10.47
CA GLN A 148 8.29 -7.73 -10.87
C GLN A 148 9.41 -7.28 -9.92
N ALA A 149 9.34 -6.06 -9.37
CA ALA A 149 10.31 -5.56 -8.40
C ALA A 149 10.41 -6.47 -7.17
N VAL A 150 9.26 -6.92 -6.63
CA VAL A 150 9.22 -7.84 -5.49
C VAL A 150 9.79 -9.21 -5.84
N LYS A 151 9.46 -9.75 -7.03
CA LYS A 151 10.05 -11.02 -7.50
C LYS A 151 11.57 -10.96 -7.55
N ASN A 152 12.10 -9.87 -8.10
CA ASN A 152 13.54 -9.67 -8.20
C ASN A 152 14.20 -9.60 -6.82
N ALA A 153 13.62 -8.86 -5.88
CA ALA A 153 14.14 -8.74 -4.51
C ALA A 153 14.18 -10.10 -3.78
N LEU A 154 13.13 -10.90 -3.90
CA LEU A 154 13.06 -12.22 -3.26
C LEU A 154 14.01 -13.23 -3.90
N ASN A 155 14.19 -13.20 -5.22
CA ASN A 155 15.15 -14.05 -5.91
C ASN A 155 16.61 -13.74 -5.51
N LEU A 156 16.93 -12.46 -5.27
CA LEU A 156 18.24 -12.05 -4.77
C LEU A 156 18.47 -12.53 -3.34
N THR A 157 17.44 -12.51 -2.50
CA THR A 157 17.49 -12.99 -1.12
C THR A 157 17.73 -14.51 -1.08
N ASN A 158 17.01 -15.28 -1.89
CA ASN A 158 17.18 -16.73 -1.97
C ASN A 158 18.59 -17.14 -2.44
N LYS A 159 19.17 -16.41 -3.39
CA LYS A 159 20.55 -16.64 -3.85
C LYS A 159 21.58 -16.37 -2.75
N LYS A 160 21.35 -15.40 -1.85
CA LYS A 160 22.24 -15.09 -0.72
C LYS A 160 22.18 -16.14 0.39
N LEU A 161 21.06 -16.85 0.54
CA LEU A 161 20.89 -17.90 1.54
C LEU A 161 21.46 -19.26 1.10
N GLN A 162 21.76 -19.44 -0.20
CA GLN A 162 22.33 -20.67 -0.77
C GLN A 162 23.87 -20.64 -0.94
N ASN A 163 24.50 -19.50 -0.65
CA ASN A 163 25.95 -19.29 -0.60
C ASN A 163 26.43 -19.09 0.84
#